data_efe23717cb16241e0b26d4aad6b8e2a3
#
_entry.id   efe23717cb16241e0b26d4aad6b8e2a3
#
_cell.length_a   1.000
_cell.length_b   1.000
_cell.length_c   1.000
_cell.angle_alpha   90.00
_cell.angle_beta   90.00
_cell.angle_gamma   90.00
#
_symmetry.space_group_name_H-M   'P 1'
#
loop_
_entity.id
_entity.type
_entity.pdbx_description
1 polymer ?
#
loop_
_entity_poly.entity_id
_entity_poly.type
_entity_poly.pdbx_seq_one_letter_code
_entity_poly.pdbx_strand_id
1 'polypeptide(L)'
;MNVIIDTHIFLWALAEPLKLSDAKRSALEDLSNRIYVSTVTIAELMIKASVGKLQIDFNPVAKAKESGFALLDFNPEAALLLKEMPFFHKDPFDRMLIAQSIAHNYPIMTEDSKISLYPCRVV
;
A
#
# COMPACT_ATOMS: atom_id res chain seq x y z
N MET A 1 10.58 0.35 -11.93
CA MET A 1 10.89 0.14 -10.49
C MET A 1 9.79 -0.65 -9.81
N ASN A 2 10.07 -1.22 -8.65
CA ASN A 2 9.08 -1.91 -7.85
C ASN A 2 8.50 -0.93 -6.83
N VAL A 3 7.18 -0.77 -6.81
CA VAL A 3 6.50 0.24 -5.95
C VAL A 3 5.40 -0.44 -5.18
N ILE A 4 5.36 -0.21 -3.86
CA ILE A 4 4.24 -0.62 -3.02
C ILE A 4 3.26 0.56 -2.96
N ILE A 5 1.99 0.33 -3.24
CA ILE A 5 0.96 1.37 -3.05
C ILE A 5 0.24 1.14 -1.74
N ASP A 6 -0.05 2.24 -1.02
CA ASP A 6 -0.81 2.12 0.22
C ASP A 6 -2.30 1.92 -0.05
N THR A 7 -3.06 1.71 1.01
CA THR A 7 -4.48 1.38 0.91
C THR A 7 -5.28 2.49 0.22
N HIS A 8 -5.01 3.76 0.54
CA HIS A 8 -5.73 4.88 -0.08
C HIS A 8 -5.41 5.01 -1.55
N ILE A 9 -4.14 4.86 -1.93
CA ILE A 9 -3.74 4.90 -3.34
C ILE A 9 -4.44 3.77 -4.11
N PHE A 10 -4.50 2.57 -3.54
CA PHE A 10 -5.19 1.45 -4.15
C PHE A 10 -6.68 1.75 -4.38
N LEU A 11 -7.37 2.22 -3.35
CA LEU A 11 -8.80 2.55 -3.45
C LEU A 11 -9.07 3.66 -4.46
N TRP A 12 -8.22 4.70 -4.48
CA TRP A 12 -8.37 5.80 -5.45
C TRP A 12 -8.09 5.33 -6.87
N ALA A 13 -7.09 4.48 -7.06
CA ALA A 13 -6.80 3.91 -8.39
C ALA A 13 -7.99 3.13 -8.94
N LEU A 14 -8.74 2.42 -8.08
CA LEU A 14 -9.90 1.63 -8.48
C LEU A 14 -11.14 2.49 -8.75
N ALA A 15 -11.42 3.47 -7.89
CA ALA A 15 -12.71 4.14 -7.85
C ALA A 15 -12.65 5.65 -8.18
N GLU A 16 -11.54 6.31 -7.88
CA GLU A 16 -11.42 7.76 -7.97
C GLU A 16 -10.03 8.18 -8.47
N PRO A 17 -9.64 7.74 -9.69
CA PRO A 17 -8.27 7.97 -10.17
C PRO A 17 -7.91 9.44 -10.31
N LEU A 18 -8.90 10.33 -10.42
CA LEU A 18 -8.64 11.78 -10.50
C LEU A 18 -8.20 12.39 -9.15
N LYS A 19 -8.32 11.66 -8.05
CA LYS A 19 -7.72 12.07 -6.77
C LYS A 19 -6.21 11.91 -6.76
N LEU A 20 -5.66 11.12 -7.67
CA LEU A 20 -4.22 10.94 -7.83
C LEU A 20 -3.65 12.07 -8.68
N SER A 21 -2.43 12.53 -8.36
CA SER A 21 -1.71 13.45 -9.22
C SER A 21 -1.42 12.82 -10.59
N ASP A 22 -1.18 13.65 -11.59
CA ASP A 22 -0.81 13.16 -12.92
C ASP A 22 0.45 12.29 -12.86
N ALA A 23 1.43 12.69 -12.03
CA ALA A 23 2.67 11.92 -11.84
C ALA A 23 2.41 10.55 -11.25
N LYS A 24 1.53 10.44 -10.23
CA LYS A 24 1.19 9.15 -9.64
C LYS A 24 0.40 8.27 -10.61
N ARG A 25 -0.57 8.83 -11.32
CA ARG A 25 -1.31 8.05 -12.34
C ARG A 25 -0.38 7.52 -13.42
N SER A 26 0.53 8.38 -13.92
CA SER A 26 1.50 7.97 -14.92
C SER A 26 2.40 6.85 -14.43
N ALA A 27 2.84 6.91 -13.16
CA ALA A 27 3.66 5.86 -12.56
C ALA A 27 2.90 4.53 -12.45
N LEU A 28 1.60 4.56 -12.15
CA LEU A 28 0.77 3.36 -12.08
C LEU A 28 0.53 2.73 -13.46
N GLU A 29 0.48 3.54 -14.51
CA GLU A 29 0.24 3.09 -15.88
C GLU A 29 1.52 2.68 -16.62
N ASP A 30 2.68 3.09 -16.11
CA ASP A 30 3.97 2.81 -16.73
C ASP A 30 4.31 1.32 -16.58
N LEU A 31 4.33 0.60 -17.70
CA LEU A 31 4.62 -0.85 -17.73
C LEU A 31 6.04 -1.20 -17.31
N SER A 32 6.95 -0.24 -17.24
CA SER A 32 8.29 -0.46 -16.69
C SER A 32 8.30 -0.54 -15.17
N ASN A 33 7.23 -0.08 -14.52
CA ASN A 33 7.04 -0.19 -13.08
C ASN A 33 6.26 -1.45 -12.73
N ARG A 34 6.69 -2.13 -11.68
CA ARG A 34 5.90 -3.20 -11.07
C ARG A 34 5.23 -2.65 -9.82
N ILE A 35 3.90 -2.63 -9.85
CA ILE A 35 3.08 -2.07 -8.77
C ILE A 35 2.57 -3.21 -7.89
N TYR A 36 2.80 -3.08 -6.58
CA TYR A 36 2.40 -4.09 -5.60
C TYR A 36 1.31 -3.58 -4.69
N VAL A 37 0.30 -4.43 -4.50
CA VAL A 37 -0.67 -4.31 -3.42
C VAL A 37 -0.31 -5.32 -2.35
N SER A 38 -0.05 -4.84 -1.14
CA SER A 38 0.29 -5.72 -0.02
C SER A 38 -0.91 -6.54 0.45
N THR A 39 -0.65 -7.76 0.89
CA THR A 39 -1.67 -8.55 1.60
C THR A 39 -2.13 -7.85 2.88
N VAL A 40 -1.32 -6.96 3.46
CA VAL A 40 -1.72 -6.08 4.57
C VAL A 40 -2.89 -5.18 4.17
N THR A 41 -2.84 -4.58 2.97
CA THR A 41 -3.94 -3.77 2.44
C THR A 41 -5.21 -4.60 2.27
N ILE A 42 -5.10 -5.81 1.75
CA ILE A 42 -6.23 -6.73 1.63
C ILE A 42 -6.84 -7.02 3.02
N ALA A 43 -5.99 -7.33 4.01
CA ALA A 43 -6.43 -7.59 5.37
C ALA A 43 -7.12 -6.36 5.99
N GLU A 44 -6.55 -5.17 5.82
CA GLU A 44 -7.14 -3.92 6.31
C GLU A 44 -8.55 -3.72 5.77
N LEU A 45 -8.73 -3.86 4.46
CA LEU A 45 -10.03 -3.70 3.80
C LEU A 45 -11.06 -4.71 4.33
N MET A 46 -10.65 -5.98 4.47
CA MET A 46 -11.55 -7.02 4.95
C MET A 46 -11.93 -6.83 6.43
N ILE A 47 -10.98 -6.42 7.26
CA ILE A 47 -11.24 -6.14 8.68
C ILE A 47 -12.21 -4.96 8.81
N LYS A 48 -11.99 -3.86 8.09
CA LYS A 48 -12.85 -2.68 8.14
C LYS A 48 -14.24 -2.97 7.58
N ALA A 49 -14.34 -3.79 6.55
CA ALA A 49 -15.63 -4.23 6.01
C ALA A 49 -16.38 -5.09 7.03
N SER A 50 -15.69 -5.99 7.74
CA SER A 50 -16.31 -6.89 8.72
C SER A 50 -16.94 -6.16 9.90
N VAL A 51 -16.40 -4.99 10.27
CA VAL A 51 -16.92 -4.16 11.38
C VAL A 51 -17.78 -2.99 10.89
N GLY A 52 -18.12 -2.95 9.61
CA GLY A 52 -19.01 -1.92 9.05
C GLY A 52 -18.38 -0.56 8.82
N LYS A 53 -17.06 -0.42 8.91
CA LYS A 53 -16.37 0.86 8.67
C LYS A 53 -16.19 1.20 7.20
N LEU A 54 -16.18 0.18 6.34
CA LEU A 54 -16.11 0.32 4.89
C LEU A 54 -17.14 -0.60 4.25
N GLN A 55 -17.70 -0.18 3.14
CA GLN A 55 -18.51 -1.03 2.30
C GLN A 55 -17.65 -1.52 1.13
N ILE A 56 -17.32 -2.82 1.15
CA ILE A 56 -16.52 -3.48 0.12
C ILE A 56 -17.40 -4.55 -0.52
N ASP A 57 -17.85 -4.29 -1.75
CA ASP A 57 -18.71 -5.18 -2.52
C ASP A 57 -18.00 -5.80 -3.72
N PHE A 58 -16.68 -5.88 -3.64
CA PHE A 58 -15.82 -6.49 -4.65
C PHE A 58 -14.73 -7.34 -3.97
N ASN A 59 -14.12 -8.22 -4.76
CA ASN A 59 -12.97 -8.99 -4.30
C ASN A 59 -11.68 -8.16 -4.55
N PRO A 60 -11.01 -7.65 -3.50
CA PRO A 60 -9.85 -6.78 -3.68
C PRO A 60 -8.64 -7.49 -4.29
N VAL A 61 -8.50 -8.81 -4.12
CA VAL A 61 -7.44 -9.59 -4.76
C VAL A 61 -7.69 -9.65 -6.27
N ALA A 62 -8.91 -9.95 -6.68
CA ALA A 62 -9.29 -9.98 -8.09
C ALA A 62 -9.11 -8.61 -8.75
N LYS A 63 -9.52 -7.54 -8.05
CA LYS A 63 -9.39 -6.17 -8.55
C LYS A 63 -7.93 -5.74 -8.70
N ALA A 64 -7.06 -6.11 -7.78
CA ALA A 64 -5.64 -5.84 -7.91
C ALA A 64 -5.07 -6.50 -9.17
N LYS A 65 -5.38 -7.78 -9.38
CA LYS A 65 -4.92 -8.53 -10.56
C LYS A 65 -5.48 -7.96 -11.87
N GLU A 66 -6.76 -7.63 -11.91
CA GLU A 66 -7.39 -6.99 -13.07
C GLU A 66 -6.74 -5.66 -13.43
N SER A 67 -6.26 -4.92 -12.42
CA SER A 67 -5.58 -3.64 -12.61
C SER A 67 -4.12 -3.78 -13.04
N GLY A 68 -3.62 -5.01 -13.15
CA GLY A 68 -2.23 -5.27 -13.47
C GLY A 68 -1.28 -5.16 -12.28
N PHE A 69 -1.81 -5.09 -11.06
CA PHE A 69 -1.00 -5.02 -9.84
C PHE A 69 -0.65 -6.42 -9.36
N ALA A 70 0.58 -6.58 -8.85
CA ALA A 70 1.02 -7.80 -8.21
C ALA A 70 0.68 -7.78 -6.71
N LEU A 71 0.51 -8.93 -6.11
CA LEU A 71 0.37 -9.04 -4.66
C LEU A 71 1.75 -9.16 -4.01
N LEU A 72 1.90 -8.57 -2.83
CA LEU A 72 3.11 -8.66 -2.02
C LEU A 72 2.74 -9.20 -0.64
N ASP A 73 3.17 -10.42 -0.34
CA ASP A 73 2.91 -11.04 0.94
C ASP A 73 3.72 -10.37 2.06
N PHE A 74 3.09 -10.20 3.21
CA PHE A 74 3.76 -9.67 4.38
C PHE A 74 4.70 -10.73 4.94
N ASN A 75 6.00 -10.53 4.78
CA ASN A 75 7.01 -11.54 5.09
C ASN A 75 7.54 -11.43 6.53
N PRO A 76 8.23 -12.50 7.03
CA PRO A 76 8.78 -12.47 8.39
C PRO A 76 9.79 -11.36 8.62
N GLU A 77 10.62 -11.02 7.64
CA GLU A 77 11.62 -9.97 7.75
C GLU A 77 10.98 -8.61 8.03
N ALA A 78 9.90 -8.28 7.32
CA ALA A 78 9.13 -7.06 7.58
C ALA A 78 8.48 -7.09 8.96
N ALA A 79 7.94 -8.24 9.37
CA ALA A 79 7.29 -8.39 10.67
C ALA A 79 8.27 -8.11 11.83
N LEU A 80 9.51 -8.57 11.72
CA LEU A 80 10.52 -8.35 12.75
C LEU A 80 10.89 -6.87 12.93
N LEU A 81 10.76 -6.05 11.88
CA LEU A 81 11.07 -4.63 11.97
C LEU A 81 10.08 -3.86 12.85
N LEU A 82 8.86 -4.35 13.01
CA LEU A 82 7.80 -3.62 13.70
C LEU A 82 8.13 -3.27 15.14
N LYS A 83 8.88 -4.14 15.84
CA LYS A 83 9.21 -3.95 17.26
C LYS A 83 10.01 -2.67 17.49
N GLU A 84 10.97 -2.37 16.63
CA GLU A 84 11.93 -1.27 16.81
C GLU A 84 11.56 0.00 16.05
N MET A 85 10.47 -0.02 15.28
CA MET A 85 10.05 1.15 14.53
C MET A 85 9.55 2.26 15.46
N PRO A 86 10.02 3.51 15.33
CA PRO A 86 9.50 4.63 16.11
C PRO A 86 8.04 4.89 15.79
N PHE A 87 7.32 5.53 16.72
CA PHE A 87 5.88 5.81 16.58
C PHE A 87 5.60 7.17 15.96
N PHE A 88 6.23 7.51 14.85
CA PHE A 88 5.83 8.65 14.02
C PHE A 88 4.43 8.43 13.44
N HIS A 89 4.10 7.19 13.14
CA HIS A 89 2.78 6.74 12.69
C HIS A 89 2.26 5.69 13.67
N LYS A 90 0.98 5.81 14.06
CA LYS A 90 0.36 4.91 15.05
C LYS A 90 -0.50 3.82 14.41
N ASP A 91 -0.95 4.01 13.17
CA ASP A 91 -1.79 3.04 12.47
C ASP A 91 -1.00 1.75 12.21
N PRO A 92 -1.47 0.59 12.72
CA PRO A 92 -0.71 -0.65 12.56
C PRO A 92 -0.61 -1.11 11.12
N PHE A 93 -1.62 -0.88 10.29
CA PHE A 93 -1.57 -1.29 8.88
C PHE A 93 -0.54 -0.47 8.11
N ASP A 94 -0.54 0.84 8.29
CA ASP A 94 0.46 1.70 7.64
C ASP A 94 1.87 1.38 8.13
N ARG A 95 2.05 1.09 9.43
CA ARG A 95 3.34 0.65 9.96
C ARG A 95 3.82 -0.65 9.31
N MET A 96 2.91 -1.59 9.03
CA MET A 96 3.25 -2.83 8.34
C MET A 96 3.66 -2.56 6.88
N LEU A 97 2.99 -1.64 6.18
CA LEU A 97 3.39 -1.25 4.83
C LEU A 97 4.77 -0.59 4.80
N ILE A 98 5.06 0.27 5.78
CA ILE A 98 6.39 0.90 5.94
C ILE A 98 7.45 -0.18 6.15
N ALA A 99 7.18 -1.15 7.03
CA ALA A 99 8.10 -2.27 7.28
C ALA A 99 8.39 -3.07 6.01
N GLN A 100 7.37 -3.32 5.17
CA GLN A 100 7.57 -3.98 3.88
C GLN A 100 8.44 -3.13 2.94
N SER A 101 8.19 -1.83 2.86
CA SER A 101 9.01 -0.92 2.05
C SER A 101 10.48 -1.00 2.44
N ILE A 102 10.76 -0.97 3.73
CA ILE A 102 12.12 -1.05 4.26
C ILE A 102 12.74 -2.42 3.98
N ALA A 103 12.02 -3.50 4.28
CA ALA A 103 12.53 -4.86 4.14
C ALA A 103 12.84 -5.23 2.68
N HIS A 104 12.02 -4.81 1.74
CA HIS A 104 12.19 -5.07 0.31
C HIS A 104 13.04 -4.00 -0.38
N ASN A 105 13.28 -2.87 0.26
CA ASN A 105 13.86 -1.68 -0.36
C ASN A 105 13.07 -1.25 -1.61
N TYR A 106 11.74 -1.29 -1.49
CA TYR A 106 10.81 -0.79 -2.51
C TYR A 106 10.24 0.54 -2.05
N PRO A 107 10.17 1.58 -2.91
CA PRO A 107 9.49 2.80 -2.55
C PRO A 107 8.00 2.54 -2.30
N ILE A 108 7.40 3.39 -1.47
CA ILE A 108 5.98 3.35 -1.18
C ILE A 108 5.30 4.58 -1.78
N MET A 109 4.21 4.37 -2.50
CA MET A 109 3.36 5.46 -3.01
C MET A 109 2.27 5.75 -2.00
N THR A 110 2.24 6.98 -1.51
CA THR A 110 1.32 7.41 -0.45
C THR A 110 1.08 8.91 -0.53
N GLU A 111 -0.02 9.36 0.06
CA GLU A 111 -0.26 10.78 0.34
C GLU A 111 -0.08 11.11 1.83
N ASP A 112 0.26 10.12 2.66
CA ASP A 112 0.45 10.32 4.10
C ASP A 112 1.87 10.81 4.40
N SER A 113 1.98 12.08 4.83
CA SER A 113 3.27 12.72 5.13
C SER A 113 4.02 12.06 6.28
N LYS A 114 3.36 11.35 7.18
CA LYS A 114 4.00 10.66 8.31
C LYS A 114 4.89 9.51 7.83
N ILE A 115 4.58 8.91 6.69
CA ILE A 115 5.36 7.81 6.15
C ILE A 115 6.77 8.27 5.76
N SER A 116 6.92 9.50 5.29
CA SER A 116 8.22 10.06 4.90
C SER A 116 9.17 10.28 6.09
N LEU A 117 8.69 10.17 7.32
CA LEU A 117 9.53 10.29 8.52
C LEU A 117 10.34 9.02 8.78
N TYR A 118 10.02 7.91 8.11
CA TYR A 118 10.74 6.64 8.22
C TYR A 118 11.80 6.52 7.13
N PRO A 119 12.80 5.63 7.30
CA PRO A 119 13.84 5.43 6.31
C PRO A 119 13.33 4.58 5.12
N CYS A 120 12.29 5.05 4.47
CA CYS A 120 11.73 4.47 3.25
C CYS A 120 11.59 5.57 2.21
N ARG A 121 11.68 5.19 0.93
CA ARG A 121 11.48 6.15 -0.16
C ARG A 121 9.98 6.30 -0.41
N VAL A 122 9.55 7.55 -0.58
CA VAL A 122 8.15 7.90 -0.88
C VAL A 122 8.07 8.44 -2.31
N VAL A 123 7.10 7.96 -3.05
CA VAL A 123 6.84 8.42 -4.43
C VAL A 123 5.42 8.93 -4.56
#